data_d092a72f05811bf3ab30aa6df4a8ba08
#
_entry.id   d092a72f05811bf3ab30aa6df4a8ba08
#
_cell.length_a   1.000
_cell.length_b   1.000
_cell.length_c   1.000
_cell.angle_alpha   90.00
_cell.angle_beta   90.00
_cell.angle_gamma   90.00
#
_symmetry.space_group_name_H-M   'P 1'
#
loop_
_entity.id
_entity.type
_entity.pdbx_description
1 polymer ?
#
loop_
_entity_poly.entity_id
_entity_poly.type
_entity_poly.pdbx_seq_one_letter_code
_entity_poly.pdbx_strand_id
1 'polypeptide(L)'
;KPARLRRLLRRLVDIYSPSGKEEEILDFLQGYLRRNGLPVTTQPVDGSRRNLLIMPEDVEIRLALIGHVDTVVAYDLDNYGYEQDEDTITGLGTADMKSGCAAMVEAFRALWESGGTTLPIALVLVVGEEEDGDGTQRVVKDYYFPWVLIGEPTNLKPCLSHYGYLEAQLTTQGTRMHASLANLGQHPIDSMLRLLLKISHYIKGERPEMVYNIRELNSSHAGFAVPDRCDAWLDLHLPPTSAIGEITLELEQILIQEREENNSFDGTLKFATIHGGYELPEQWPMIE
;
A
#
# COMPACT_ATOMS: atom_id res chain seq x y z
N LYS A 1 -9.63 -26.97 6.64
CA LYS A 1 -9.24 -28.24 5.98
C LYS A 1 -8.10 -27.96 5.00
N PRO A 2 -6.85 -28.47 5.16
CA PRO A 2 -5.69 -28.07 4.38
C PRO A 2 -5.86 -28.16 2.85
N ALA A 3 -6.44 -29.25 2.36
CA ALA A 3 -6.65 -29.44 0.93
C ALA A 3 -7.65 -28.41 0.32
N ARG A 4 -8.60 -27.92 1.13
CA ARG A 4 -9.57 -26.92 0.71
C ARG A 4 -8.92 -25.53 0.62
N LEU A 5 -8.11 -25.20 1.64
CA LEU A 5 -7.32 -23.97 1.68
C LEU A 5 -6.37 -23.87 0.48
N ARG A 6 -5.59 -24.92 0.19
CA ARG A 6 -4.67 -24.93 -0.96
C ARG A 6 -5.39 -24.73 -2.29
N ARG A 7 -6.56 -25.38 -2.49
CA ARG A 7 -7.34 -25.19 -3.73
C ARG A 7 -7.88 -23.78 -3.86
N LEU A 8 -8.32 -23.17 -2.75
CA LEU A 8 -8.77 -21.78 -2.77
C LEU A 8 -7.61 -20.85 -3.10
N LEU A 9 -6.48 -20.98 -2.39
CA LEU A 9 -5.29 -20.15 -2.63
C LEU A 9 -4.83 -20.24 -4.09
N ARG A 10 -4.73 -21.47 -4.64
CA ARG A 10 -4.37 -21.64 -6.05
C ARG A 10 -5.28 -20.84 -6.97
N ARG A 11 -6.59 -20.93 -6.77
CA ARG A 11 -7.55 -20.18 -7.60
C ARG A 11 -7.42 -18.68 -7.46
N LEU A 12 -7.12 -18.18 -6.26
CA LEU A 12 -6.92 -16.75 -6.03
C LEU A 12 -5.64 -16.24 -6.72
N VAL A 13 -4.56 -17.02 -6.64
CA VAL A 13 -3.28 -16.63 -7.26
C VAL A 13 -3.34 -16.73 -8.79
N ASP A 14 -4.04 -17.73 -9.33
CA ASP A 14 -4.21 -17.90 -10.80
C ASP A 14 -5.10 -16.79 -11.42
N ILE A 15 -5.85 -16.02 -10.63
CA ILE A 15 -6.61 -14.87 -11.13
C ILE A 15 -5.77 -13.60 -10.99
N TYR A 16 -5.47 -12.96 -12.13
CA TYR A 16 -4.75 -11.69 -12.18
C TYR A 16 -5.68 -10.56 -11.72
N SER A 17 -5.34 -9.89 -10.62
CA SER A 17 -6.18 -8.89 -9.99
C SER A 17 -5.40 -7.67 -9.50
N PRO A 18 -4.68 -6.93 -10.37
CA PRO A 18 -4.05 -5.69 -9.92
C PRO A 18 -5.12 -4.67 -9.53
N SER A 19 -4.75 -3.69 -8.69
CA SER A 19 -5.64 -2.59 -8.31
C SER A 19 -6.32 -1.98 -9.53
N GLY A 20 -7.63 -1.80 -9.44
CA GLY A 20 -8.49 -1.35 -10.56
C GLY A 20 -8.97 -2.46 -11.51
N LYS A 21 -8.55 -3.72 -11.34
CA LYS A 21 -8.97 -4.88 -12.17
C LYS A 21 -9.36 -6.11 -11.35
N GLU A 22 -10.04 -5.89 -10.23
CA GLU A 22 -10.39 -6.92 -9.25
C GLU A 22 -11.70 -7.66 -9.59
N GLU A 23 -12.39 -7.33 -10.67
CA GLU A 23 -13.73 -7.86 -10.98
C GLU A 23 -13.76 -9.40 -11.04
N GLU A 24 -12.80 -10.04 -11.72
CA GLU A 24 -12.76 -11.50 -11.88
C GLU A 24 -12.57 -12.23 -10.54
N ILE A 25 -11.65 -11.76 -9.69
CA ILE A 25 -11.43 -12.37 -8.37
C ILE A 25 -12.62 -12.18 -7.44
N LEU A 26 -13.29 -11.03 -7.51
CA LEU A 26 -14.50 -10.74 -6.74
C LEU A 26 -15.67 -11.61 -7.17
N ASP A 27 -15.88 -11.80 -8.48
CA ASP A 27 -16.93 -12.68 -9.02
C ASP A 27 -16.68 -14.13 -8.60
N PHE A 28 -15.43 -14.58 -8.70
CA PHE A 28 -15.05 -15.91 -8.23
C PHE A 28 -15.33 -16.08 -6.73
N LEU A 29 -14.86 -15.15 -5.89
CA LEU A 29 -15.05 -15.20 -4.43
C LEU A 29 -16.52 -15.13 -4.05
N GLN A 30 -17.28 -14.21 -4.62
CA GLN A 30 -18.72 -14.08 -4.37
C GLN A 30 -19.45 -15.37 -4.71
N GLY A 31 -19.16 -15.96 -5.87
CA GLY A 31 -19.73 -17.25 -6.27
C GLY A 31 -19.28 -18.41 -5.36
N TYR A 32 -18.01 -18.45 -4.97
CA TYR A 32 -17.47 -19.45 -4.06
C TYR A 32 -18.15 -19.39 -2.70
N LEU A 33 -18.25 -18.21 -2.11
CA LEU A 33 -18.84 -18.01 -0.78
C LEU A 33 -20.33 -18.34 -0.78
N ARG A 34 -21.10 -17.86 -1.77
CA ARG A 34 -22.55 -18.16 -1.89
C ARG A 34 -22.83 -19.64 -2.08
N ARG A 35 -22.06 -20.36 -2.92
CA ARG A 35 -22.22 -21.82 -3.09
C ARG A 35 -21.94 -22.61 -1.81
N ASN A 36 -21.23 -22.02 -0.85
CA ASN A 36 -20.97 -22.61 0.46
C ASN A 36 -21.92 -22.10 1.56
N GLY A 37 -23.03 -21.43 1.18
CA GLY A 37 -24.07 -20.99 2.11
C GLY A 37 -23.70 -19.82 3.00
N LEU A 38 -22.68 -19.04 2.62
CA LEU A 38 -22.24 -17.87 3.38
C LEU A 38 -23.03 -16.62 3.00
N PRO A 39 -23.40 -15.74 3.95
CA PRO A 39 -24.17 -14.52 3.71
C PRO A 39 -23.29 -13.43 3.11
N VAL A 40 -23.21 -13.36 1.79
CA VAL A 40 -22.37 -12.41 1.07
C VAL A 40 -23.19 -11.24 0.56
N THR A 41 -22.82 -10.04 0.98
CA THR A 41 -23.30 -8.77 0.44
C THR A 41 -22.16 -8.04 -0.27
N THR A 42 -22.51 -7.08 -1.11
CA THR A 42 -21.53 -6.25 -1.84
C THR A 42 -21.67 -4.80 -1.42
N GLN A 43 -20.54 -4.12 -1.27
CA GLN A 43 -20.48 -2.69 -1.00
C GLN A 43 -19.81 -2.00 -2.20
N PRO A 44 -20.54 -1.19 -2.99
CA PRO A 44 -19.94 -0.45 -4.10
C PRO A 44 -18.84 0.50 -3.60
N VAL A 45 -17.71 0.50 -4.30
CA VAL A 45 -16.58 1.43 -4.05
C VAL A 45 -16.60 2.52 -5.10
N ASP A 46 -16.38 2.16 -6.37
CA ASP A 46 -16.52 3.02 -7.52
C ASP A 46 -16.77 2.18 -8.79
N GLY A 47 -17.29 2.80 -9.87
CA GLY A 47 -17.51 2.13 -11.15
C GLY A 47 -18.03 0.70 -11.01
N SER A 48 -17.21 -0.29 -11.36
CA SER A 48 -17.49 -1.73 -11.20
C SER A 48 -16.85 -2.36 -9.95
N ARG A 49 -15.99 -1.63 -9.24
CA ARG A 49 -15.29 -2.15 -8.05
C ARG A 49 -16.21 -2.19 -6.83
N ARG A 50 -16.08 -3.22 -6.04
CA ARG A 50 -16.89 -3.46 -4.85
C ARG A 50 -16.13 -4.26 -3.81
N ASN A 51 -16.39 -4.00 -2.56
CA ASN A 51 -15.97 -4.89 -1.46
C ASN A 51 -16.97 -6.05 -1.32
N LEU A 52 -16.52 -7.18 -0.78
CA LEU A 52 -17.36 -8.27 -0.34
C LEU A 52 -17.43 -8.27 1.18
N LEU A 53 -18.64 -8.23 1.72
CA LEU A 53 -18.91 -8.31 3.16
C LEU A 53 -19.66 -9.61 3.45
N ILE A 54 -19.13 -10.38 4.37
CA ILE A 54 -19.67 -11.66 4.79
C ILE A 54 -19.87 -11.58 6.30
N MET A 55 -21.09 -11.37 6.72
CA MET A 55 -21.46 -11.21 8.13
C MET A 55 -22.89 -11.71 8.38
N PRO A 56 -23.16 -12.26 9.60
CA PRO A 56 -24.49 -12.67 9.96
C PRO A 56 -25.45 -11.48 9.97
N GLU A 57 -26.72 -11.75 9.65
CA GLU A 57 -27.81 -10.79 9.75
C GLU A 57 -28.20 -10.57 11.23
N ASP A 58 -28.62 -9.38 11.58
CA ASP A 58 -29.12 -9.00 12.91
C ASP A 58 -28.15 -9.29 14.08
N VAL A 59 -26.86 -9.30 13.83
CA VAL A 59 -25.81 -9.48 14.85
C VAL A 59 -24.91 -8.26 14.88
N GLU A 60 -24.69 -7.69 16.05
CA GLU A 60 -23.70 -6.64 16.26
C GLU A 60 -22.28 -7.22 16.11
N ILE A 61 -21.58 -6.83 15.06
CA ILE A 61 -20.23 -7.33 14.77
C ILE A 61 -19.23 -6.74 15.76
N ARG A 62 -18.41 -7.60 16.33
CA ARG A 62 -17.34 -7.21 17.27
C ARG A 62 -15.94 -7.41 16.73
N LEU A 63 -15.74 -8.33 15.78
CA LEU A 63 -14.48 -8.60 15.12
C LEU A 63 -14.67 -8.64 13.61
N ALA A 64 -13.88 -7.89 12.88
CA ALA A 64 -13.77 -8.02 11.44
C ALA A 64 -12.42 -8.66 11.05
N LEU A 65 -12.46 -9.67 10.20
CA LEU A 65 -11.32 -10.21 9.48
C LEU A 65 -11.26 -9.48 8.16
N ILE A 66 -10.20 -8.70 7.92
CA ILE A 66 -10.08 -7.86 6.72
C ILE A 66 -8.87 -8.28 5.89
N GLY A 67 -9.05 -8.35 4.57
CA GLY A 67 -7.97 -8.57 3.63
C GLY A 67 -8.27 -7.98 2.27
N HIS A 68 -7.22 -7.55 1.55
CA HIS A 68 -7.35 -7.08 0.18
C HIS A 68 -7.18 -8.21 -0.82
N VAL A 69 -7.84 -8.07 -1.98
CA VAL A 69 -7.83 -9.08 -3.05
C VAL A 69 -7.06 -8.62 -4.28
N ASP A 70 -6.68 -7.36 -4.31
CA ASP A 70 -5.81 -6.80 -5.33
C ASP A 70 -4.35 -7.16 -5.12
N THR A 71 -3.54 -6.84 -6.09
CA THR A 71 -2.08 -7.01 -6.10
C THR A 71 -1.45 -5.82 -6.82
N VAL A 72 -0.16 -5.65 -6.66
CA VAL A 72 0.63 -4.81 -7.57
C VAL A 72 0.54 -5.34 -9.01
N VAL A 73 0.92 -4.50 -9.98
CA VAL A 73 0.98 -4.91 -11.39
C VAL A 73 2.08 -5.97 -11.58
N ALA A 74 1.77 -7.04 -12.31
CA ALA A 74 2.75 -8.06 -12.63
C ALA A 74 3.89 -7.49 -13.49
N TYR A 75 5.12 -7.81 -13.12
CA TYR A 75 6.28 -7.53 -13.95
C TYR A 75 6.28 -8.38 -15.24
N ASP A 76 5.82 -9.64 -15.12
CA ASP A 76 5.72 -10.59 -16.21
C ASP A 76 4.34 -11.27 -16.20
N LEU A 77 3.55 -10.99 -17.22
CA LEU A 77 2.20 -11.54 -17.35
C LEU A 77 2.16 -13.03 -17.72
N ASP A 78 3.26 -13.59 -18.19
CA ASP A 78 3.34 -15.01 -18.54
C ASP A 78 3.67 -15.89 -17.33
N ASN A 79 4.26 -15.29 -16.26
CA ASN A 79 4.80 -16.02 -15.10
C ASN A 79 4.29 -15.47 -13.74
N TYR A 80 3.08 -14.97 -13.64
CA TYR A 80 2.53 -14.46 -12.37
C TYR A 80 1.76 -15.52 -11.56
N GLY A 81 1.37 -16.63 -12.17
CA GLY A 81 0.43 -17.62 -11.64
C GLY A 81 0.97 -18.45 -10.49
N TYR A 82 0.12 -19.35 -10.00
CA TYR A 82 0.44 -20.25 -8.90
C TYR A 82 1.43 -21.33 -9.32
N GLU A 83 2.56 -21.38 -8.63
CA GLU A 83 3.52 -22.47 -8.70
C GLU A 83 3.71 -23.09 -7.32
N GLN A 84 3.99 -24.38 -7.27
CA GLN A 84 4.28 -25.09 -6.03
C GLN A 84 5.46 -26.02 -6.21
N ASP A 85 6.45 -25.86 -5.35
CA ASP A 85 7.60 -26.74 -5.23
C ASP A 85 7.73 -27.20 -3.76
N GLU A 86 7.67 -28.52 -3.51
CA GLU A 86 7.71 -29.14 -2.19
C GLU A 86 6.84 -28.41 -1.16
N ASP A 87 7.45 -27.60 -0.30
CA ASP A 87 6.80 -26.85 0.78
C ASP A 87 6.59 -25.36 0.47
N THR A 88 6.99 -24.92 -0.72
CA THR A 88 6.91 -23.52 -1.12
C THR A 88 5.81 -23.30 -2.17
N ILE A 89 5.05 -22.23 -2.01
CA ILE A 89 4.07 -21.76 -3.00
C ILE A 89 4.50 -20.35 -3.42
N THR A 90 4.60 -20.14 -4.73
CA THR A 90 4.96 -18.87 -5.36
C THR A 90 3.86 -18.39 -6.31
N GLY A 91 3.87 -17.12 -6.65
CA GLY A 91 2.93 -16.45 -7.53
C GLY A 91 2.61 -15.06 -7.02
N LEU A 92 2.10 -14.18 -7.88
CA LEU A 92 1.79 -12.79 -7.56
C LEU A 92 0.68 -12.71 -6.50
N GLY A 93 0.93 -11.95 -5.45
CA GLY A 93 0.01 -11.80 -4.33
C GLY A 93 -0.09 -13.04 -3.43
N THR A 94 0.76 -14.08 -3.61
CA THR A 94 0.73 -15.26 -2.74
C THR A 94 1.01 -14.89 -1.29
N ALA A 95 2.04 -14.10 -1.02
CA ALA A 95 2.34 -13.62 0.32
C ALA A 95 1.44 -12.43 0.69
N ASP A 96 1.33 -11.46 -0.18
CA ASP A 96 0.63 -10.20 0.00
C ASP A 96 -0.58 -10.10 -0.94
N MET A 97 -1.85 -10.26 -0.46
CA MET A 97 -2.12 -11.03 0.76
C MET A 97 -3.15 -12.14 0.50
N LYS A 98 -3.12 -12.75 -0.73
CA LYS A 98 -4.10 -13.80 -1.13
C LYS A 98 -4.07 -15.04 -0.23
N SER A 99 -2.91 -15.37 0.39
CA SER A 99 -2.84 -16.47 1.37
C SER A 99 -3.56 -16.10 2.67
N GLY A 100 -3.42 -14.86 3.14
CA GLY A 100 -4.18 -14.32 4.27
C GLY A 100 -5.68 -14.33 3.99
N CYS A 101 -6.10 -13.86 2.82
CA CYS A 101 -7.50 -13.93 2.37
C CYS A 101 -8.02 -15.36 2.34
N ALA A 102 -7.28 -16.30 1.75
CA ALA A 102 -7.68 -17.70 1.70
C ALA A 102 -7.80 -18.32 3.11
N ALA A 103 -6.87 -17.99 4.01
CA ALA A 103 -6.89 -18.47 5.39
C ALA A 103 -8.12 -17.92 6.16
N MET A 104 -8.39 -16.62 6.05
CA MET A 104 -9.55 -15.98 6.70
C MET A 104 -10.87 -16.50 6.14
N VAL A 105 -11.00 -16.65 4.82
CA VAL A 105 -12.17 -17.27 4.18
C VAL A 105 -12.42 -18.68 4.72
N GLU A 106 -11.39 -19.51 4.81
CA GLU A 106 -11.53 -20.87 5.30
C GLU A 106 -11.78 -20.97 6.81
N ALA A 107 -11.22 -20.05 7.59
CA ALA A 107 -11.51 -19.93 9.03
C ALA A 107 -12.96 -19.51 9.26
N PHE A 108 -13.41 -18.46 8.61
CA PHE A 108 -14.80 -17.98 8.69
C PHE A 108 -15.80 -19.06 8.26
N ARG A 109 -15.50 -19.73 7.13
CA ARG A 109 -16.32 -20.85 6.66
C ARG A 109 -16.36 -22.00 7.64
N ALA A 110 -15.26 -22.36 8.28
CA ALA A 110 -15.24 -23.43 9.27
C ALA A 110 -16.10 -23.10 10.51
N LEU A 111 -16.04 -21.85 10.96
CA LEU A 111 -16.89 -21.35 12.04
C LEU A 111 -18.38 -21.40 11.63
N TRP A 112 -18.70 -20.95 10.44
CA TRP A 112 -20.06 -20.97 9.90
C TRP A 112 -20.63 -22.40 9.80
N GLU A 113 -19.85 -23.34 9.21
CA GLU A 113 -20.20 -24.76 9.10
C GLU A 113 -20.41 -25.44 10.47
N SER A 114 -19.78 -24.95 11.53
CA SER A 114 -19.94 -25.49 12.90
C SER A 114 -21.13 -24.93 13.66
N GLY A 115 -22.03 -24.20 13.00
CA GLY A 115 -23.22 -23.60 13.64
C GLY A 115 -22.99 -22.15 14.12
N GLY A 116 -21.89 -21.54 13.75
CA GLY A 116 -21.55 -20.17 14.14
C GLY A 116 -22.28 -19.06 13.35
N THR A 117 -23.53 -19.30 12.95
CA THR A 117 -24.33 -18.33 12.16
C THR A 117 -24.73 -17.06 12.93
N THR A 118 -24.51 -17.04 14.22
CA THR A 118 -24.77 -15.89 15.11
C THR A 118 -23.49 -15.33 15.73
N LEU A 119 -22.32 -15.78 15.30
CA LEU A 119 -21.05 -15.25 15.80
C LEU A 119 -20.87 -13.79 15.39
N PRO A 120 -20.44 -12.91 16.30
CA PRO A 120 -20.27 -11.48 16.06
C PRO A 120 -18.98 -11.20 15.26
N ILE A 121 -18.78 -11.94 14.17
CA ILE A 121 -17.59 -11.89 13.33
C ILE A 121 -17.99 -11.57 11.89
N ALA A 122 -17.31 -10.61 11.28
CA ALA A 122 -17.38 -10.33 9.85
C ALA A 122 -16.11 -10.80 9.14
N LEU A 123 -16.24 -11.16 7.86
CA LEU A 123 -15.14 -11.25 6.92
C LEU A 123 -15.35 -10.17 5.84
N VAL A 124 -14.37 -9.33 5.64
CA VAL A 124 -14.41 -8.22 4.70
C VAL A 124 -13.26 -8.35 3.72
N LEU A 125 -13.59 -8.46 2.43
CA LEU A 125 -12.60 -8.52 1.36
C LEU A 125 -12.67 -7.21 0.60
N VAL A 126 -11.60 -6.44 0.62
CA VAL A 126 -11.52 -5.09 0.06
C VAL A 126 -10.73 -5.05 -1.24
N VAL A 127 -10.89 -3.96 -1.99
CA VAL A 127 -10.21 -3.66 -3.24
C VAL A 127 -9.30 -2.44 -3.10
N GLY A 128 -8.29 -2.32 -3.98
CA GLY A 128 -7.48 -1.11 -4.14
C GLY A 128 -6.57 -0.79 -2.97
N GLU A 129 -6.17 -1.77 -2.17
CA GLU A 129 -5.27 -1.54 -1.03
C GLU A 129 -3.87 -1.14 -1.49
N GLU A 130 -3.35 -1.81 -2.50
CA GLU A 130 -2.00 -1.63 -3.07
C GLU A 130 -1.77 -0.25 -3.75
N GLU A 131 -2.83 0.57 -3.86
CA GLU A 131 -2.74 1.94 -4.39
C GLU A 131 -3.33 2.95 -3.38
N ASP A 132 -4.61 3.26 -3.48
CA ASP A 132 -5.24 4.36 -2.73
C ASP A 132 -6.02 3.91 -1.48
N GLY A 133 -6.17 2.60 -1.25
CA GLY A 133 -6.95 2.05 -0.14
C GLY A 133 -8.46 2.31 -0.24
N ASP A 134 -8.98 2.52 -1.45
CA ASP A 134 -10.38 2.91 -1.72
C ASP A 134 -11.39 2.01 -1.05
N GLY A 135 -11.19 0.69 -1.13
CA GLY A 135 -12.06 -0.29 -0.52
C GLY A 135 -12.16 -0.13 0.98
N THR A 136 -11.02 0.01 1.66
CA THR A 136 -10.96 0.23 3.11
C THR A 136 -11.57 1.58 3.49
N GLN A 137 -11.27 2.64 2.74
CA GLN A 137 -11.88 3.95 2.96
C GLN A 137 -13.40 3.89 2.84
N ARG A 138 -13.93 3.06 1.95
CA ARG A 138 -15.36 2.85 1.81
C ARG A 138 -15.95 2.08 3.01
N VAL A 139 -15.25 1.05 3.49
CA VAL A 139 -15.69 0.27 4.66
C VAL A 139 -15.83 1.16 5.88
N VAL A 140 -14.82 1.96 6.23
CA VAL A 140 -14.84 2.78 7.44
C VAL A 140 -15.84 3.94 7.43
N LYS A 141 -16.38 4.30 6.24
CA LYS A 141 -17.49 5.27 6.12
C LYS A 141 -18.83 4.66 6.50
N ASP A 142 -19.04 3.37 6.26
CA ASP A 142 -20.33 2.72 6.40
C ASP A 142 -20.40 1.81 7.64
N TYR A 143 -19.25 1.31 8.13
CA TYR A 143 -19.17 0.34 9.21
C TYR A 143 -18.15 0.75 10.27
N TYR A 144 -18.45 0.37 11.50
CA TYR A 144 -17.52 0.44 12.63
C TYR A 144 -17.34 -0.96 13.21
N PHE A 145 -16.11 -1.42 13.28
CA PHE A 145 -15.74 -2.68 13.91
C PHE A 145 -14.86 -2.40 15.14
N PRO A 146 -15.29 -2.78 16.36
CA PRO A 146 -14.48 -2.56 17.57
C PRO A 146 -13.10 -3.20 17.48
N TRP A 147 -13.00 -4.34 16.79
CA TRP A 147 -11.79 -5.12 16.60
C TRP A 147 -11.59 -5.45 15.13
N VAL A 148 -10.36 -5.34 14.67
CA VAL A 148 -9.99 -5.71 13.31
C VAL A 148 -8.74 -6.58 13.35
N LEU A 149 -8.76 -7.68 12.60
CA LEU A 149 -7.61 -8.52 12.30
C LEU A 149 -7.36 -8.45 10.80
N ILE A 150 -6.20 -7.94 10.41
CA ILE A 150 -5.77 -7.83 9.03
C ILE A 150 -4.83 -9.00 8.73
N GLY A 151 -5.05 -9.70 7.62
CA GLY A 151 -4.34 -10.94 7.29
C GLY A 151 -3.05 -10.75 6.52
N GLU A 152 -2.33 -9.66 6.75
CA GLU A 152 -1.06 -9.33 6.12
C GLU A 152 0.08 -10.29 6.49
N PRO A 153 1.14 -10.39 5.66
CA PRO A 153 2.25 -11.34 5.84
C PRO A 153 3.21 -10.91 6.95
N THR A 154 2.87 -11.19 8.20
CA THR A 154 3.64 -10.83 9.40
C THR A 154 4.46 -11.98 9.99
N ASN A 155 4.69 -13.03 9.19
CA ASN A 155 5.34 -14.27 9.64
C ASN A 155 4.63 -14.90 10.86
N LEU A 156 3.30 -14.85 10.88
CA LEU A 156 2.42 -15.35 11.95
C LEU A 156 2.69 -14.71 13.33
N LYS A 157 3.25 -13.51 13.34
CA LYS A 157 3.42 -12.73 14.57
C LYS A 157 2.41 -11.58 14.58
N PRO A 158 1.75 -11.31 15.70
CA PRO A 158 0.93 -10.12 15.82
C PRO A 158 1.77 -8.86 15.60
N CYS A 159 1.41 -8.03 14.65
CA CYS A 159 1.94 -6.69 14.45
C CYS A 159 0.95 -5.68 15.02
N LEU A 160 1.36 -4.95 16.05
CA LEU A 160 0.52 -4.04 16.80
C LEU A 160 0.72 -2.58 16.38
N SER A 161 1.61 -2.35 15.45
CA SER A 161 1.93 -1.04 14.90
C SER A 161 2.23 -1.13 13.41
N HIS A 162 2.03 -0.02 12.71
CA HIS A 162 2.48 0.16 11.35
C HIS A 162 3.12 1.54 11.17
N TYR A 163 4.06 1.63 10.26
CA TYR A 163 4.68 2.89 9.89
C TYR A 163 3.68 3.81 9.19
N GLY A 164 3.87 5.11 9.36
CA GLY A 164 3.28 6.10 8.50
C GLY A 164 3.97 6.11 7.13
N TYR A 165 3.30 6.69 6.15
CA TYR A 165 3.81 6.83 4.79
C TYR A 165 3.64 8.26 4.29
N LEU A 166 4.68 8.77 3.68
CA LEU A 166 4.70 10.09 3.06
C LEU A 166 5.35 9.97 1.68
N GLU A 167 4.60 10.29 0.64
CA GLU A 167 5.09 10.36 -0.72
C GLU A 167 5.38 11.81 -1.10
N ALA A 168 6.60 12.08 -1.58
CA ALA A 168 7.03 13.40 -1.94
C ALA A 168 7.55 13.46 -3.38
N GLN A 169 7.01 14.40 -4.14
CA GLN A 169 7.49 14.76 -5.47
C GLN A 169 8.38 15.98 -5.41
N LEU A 170 9.61 15.84 -5.88
CA LEU A 170 10.57 16.91 -6.08
C LEU A 170 10.66 17.25 -7.57
N THR A 171 10.65 18.52 -7.90
CA THR A 171 10.89 19.01 -9.26
C THR A 171 11.93 20.11 -9.22
N THR A 172 12.93 20.07 -10.09
CA THR A 172 13.88 21.16 -10.31
C THR A 172 13.81 21.63 -11.77
N GLN A 173 13.87 22.94 -11.94
CA GLN A 173 13.83 23.60 -13.25
C GLN A 173 15.23 24.07 -13.65
N GLY A 174 15.47 24.17 -14.95
CA GLY A 174 16.70 24.67 -15.50
C GLY A 174 16.50 25.41 -16.84
N THR A 175 17.56 25.87 -17.42
CA THR A 175 17.49 26.57 -18.69
C THR A 175 18.12 25.70 -19.77
N ARG A 176 17.34 25.38 -20.81
CA ARG A 176 17.80 24.60 -21.94
C ARG A 176 18.86 25.39 -22.73
N MET A 177 20.05 24.84 -22.85
CA MET A 177 21.14 25.44 -23.57
C MET A 177 22.08 24.37 -24.13
N HIS A 178 22.99 24.75 -25.04
CA HIS A 178 23.97 23.80 -25.56
C HIS A 178 24.86 23.27 -24.43
N ALA A 179 25.22 21.99 -24.47
CA ALA A 179 26.00 21.32 -23.42
C ALA A 179 27.34 22.00 -23.08
N SER A 180 28.01 22.65 -24.07
CA SER A 180 29.24 23.41 -23.83
C SER A 180 29.05 24.66 -22.96
N LEU A 181 27.83 25.09 -22.75
CA LEU A 181 27.45 26.27 -21.94
C LEU A 181 26.82 25.86 -20.59
N ALA A 182 26.87 24.60 -20.22
CA ALA A 182 26.22 24.07 -19.03
C ALA A 182 26.60 24.83 -17.72
N ASN A 183 27.82 25.37 -17.66
CA ASN A 183 28.29 26.13 -16.49
C ASN A 183 27.73 27.58 -16.43
N LEU A 184 27.03 28.03 -17.46
CA LEU A 184 26.50 29.41 -17.52
C LEU A 184 25.05 29.51 -17.09
N GLY A 185 24.39 28.39 -16.88
CA GLY A 185 22.98 28.32 -16.49
C GLY A 185 22.72 27.37 -15.36
N GLN A 186 21.45 27.29 -14.99
CA GLN A 186 20.99 26.32 -13.98
C GLN A 186 20.83 24.93 -14.60
N HIS A 187 21.52 23.96 -14.04
CA HIS A 187 21.42 22.56 -14.45
C HIS A 187 20.47 21.80 -13.52
N PRO A 188 19.27 21.39 -13.97
CA PRO A 188 18.26 20.85 -13.09
C PRO A 188 18.66 19.52 -12.46
N ILE A 189 19.42 18.67 -13.17
CA ILE A 189 19.91 17.40 -12.61
C ILE A 189 20.90 17.68 -11.46
N ASP A 190 21.84 18.61 -11.61
CA ASP A 190 22.79 18.95 -10.54
C ASP A 190 22.06 19.52 -9.31
N SER A 191 21.05 20.36 -9.56
CA SER A 191 20.20 20.91 -8.51
C SER A 191 19.43 19.81 -7.77
N MET A 192 18.86 18.85 -8.50
CA MET A 192 18.16 17.70 -7.93
C MET A 192 19.11 16.80 -7.10
N LEU A 193 20.30 16.49 -7.63
CA LEU A 193 21.27 15.66 -6.91
C LEU A 193 21.71 16.31 -5.59
N ARG A 194 21.96 17.64 -5.58
CA ARG A 194 22.27 18.36 -4.32
C ARG A 194 21.12 18.28 -3.33
N LEU A 195 19.89 18.53 -3.78
CA LEU A 195 18.72 18.47 -2.92
C LEU A 195 18.51 17.08 -2.33
N LEU A 196 18.59 16.03 -3.15
CA LEU A 196 18.48 14.64 -2.69
C LEU A 196 19.58 14.26 -1.69
N LEU A 197 20.81 14.74 -1.90
CA LEU A 197 21.90 14.52 -0.93
C LEU A 197 21.63 15.23 0.40
N LYS A 198 21.11 16.46 0.39
CA LYS A 198 20.73 17.18 1.64
C LYS A 198 19.63 16.44 2.38
N ILE A 199 18.58 16.01 1.68
CA ILE A 199 17.50 15.20 2.27
C ILE A 199 18.06 13.88 2.86
N SER A 200 18.92 13.19 2.10
CA SER A 200 19.56 11.96 2.58
C SER A 200 20.41 12.17 3.85
N HIS A 201 21.18 13.27 3.90
CA HIS A 201 21.98 13.61 5.08
C HIS A 201 21.11 13.97 6.28
N TYR A 202 20.05 14.74 6.06
CA TYR A 202 19.06 15.07 7.09
C TYR A 202 18.44 13.79 7.67
N ILE A 203 17.91 12.89 6.83
CA ILE A 203 17.28 11.66 7.31
C ILE A 203 18.30 10.82 8.11
N LYS A 204 19.49 10.60 7.59
CA LYS A 204 20.51 9.79 8.28
C LYS A 204 21.03 10.40 9.57
N GLY A 205 21.06 11.73 9.67
CA GLY A 205 21.57 12.44 10.84
C GLY A 205 20.53 12.73 11.90
N GLU A 206 19.36 13.24 11.49
CA GLU A 206 18.34 13.77 12.40
C GLU A 206 17.15 12.82 12.61
N ARG A 207 16.90 11.92 11.63
CA ARG A 207 15.77 11.00 11.64
C ARG A 207 16.18 9.57 11.24
N PRO A 208 17.20 8.97 11.89
CA PRO A 208 17.76 7.67 11.49
C PRO A 208 16.77 6.51 11.58
N GLU A 209 15.66 6.68 12.29
CA GLU A 209 14.56 5.73 12.40
C GLU A 209 13.64 5.70 11.17
N MET A 210 13.70 6.75 10.32
CA MET A 210 12.93 6.78 9.07
C MET A 210 13.59 5.92 8.00
N VAL A 211 12.76 5.22 7.23
CA VAL A 211 13.20 4.55 6.02
C VAL A 211 12.80 5.38 4.81
N TYR A 212 13.70 5.57 3.86
CA TYR A 212 13.39 6.29 2.63
C TYR A 212 13.89 5.55 1.40
N ASN A 213 13.18 5.76 0.31
CA ASN A 213 13.52 5.26 -1.00
C ASN A 213 13.41 6.39 -2.04
N ILE A 214 14.39 6.54 -2.91
CA ILE A 214 14.26 7.36 -4.11
C ILE A 214 13.71 6.43 -5.18
N ARG A 215 12.40 6.46 -5.39
CA ARG A 215 11.71 5.54 -6.29
C ARG A 215 11.99 5.85 -7.75
N GLU A 216 11.99 7.12 -8.09
CA GLU A 216 12.19 7.58 -9.46
C GLU A 216 13.09 8.81 -9.51
N LEU A 217 13.89 8.90 -10.58
CA LEU A 217 14.68 10.07 -10.89
C LEU A 217 14.74 10.20 -12.43
N ASN A 218 14.04 11.19 -12.95
CA ASN A 218 13.86 11.37 -14.38
C ASN A 218 14.20 12.81 -14.78
N SER A 219 14.79 13.01 -15.95
CA SER A 219 14.97 14.33 -16.54
C SER A 219 14.29 14.43 -17.90
N SER A 220 13.98 15.68 -18.32
CA SER A 220 13.50 15.92 -19.66
C SER A 220 14.57 15.51 -20.69
N HIS A 221 14.11 14.94 -21.82
CA HIS A 221 15.02 14.55 -22.89
C HIS A 221 15.66 15.78 -23.55
N ALA A 222 16.96 15.83 -23.55
CA ALA A 222 17.72 17.02 -23.98
C ALA A 222 18.69 16.80 -25.16
N GLY A 223 19.03 15.55 -25.50
CA GLY A 223 20.05 15.24 -26.49
C GLY A 223 21.39 15.81 -26.08
N PHE A 224 21.98 16.70 -26.92
CA PHE A 224 23.24 17.37 -26.62
C PHE A 224 23.08 18.75 -25.93
N ALA A 225 21.95 18.94 -25.24
CA ALA A 225 21.66 20.16 -24.49
C ALA A 225 21.53 19.88 -23.00
N VAL A 226 21.60 20.92 -22.18
CA VAL A 226 21.18 20.89 -20.78
C VAL A 226 19.67 20.64 -20.75
N PRO A 227 19.14 19.70 -19.94
CA PRO A 227 17.70 19.54 -19.77
C PRO A 227 17.09 20.79 -19.13
N ASP A 228 15.79 20.93 -19.23
CA ASP A 228 15.05 22.03 -18.60
C ASP A 228 14.29 21.61 -17.34
N ARG A 229 14.22 20.31 -17.05
CA ARG A 229 13.52 19.79 -15.87
C ARG A 229 14.13 18.47 -15.39
N CYS A 230 14.10 18.27 -14.07
CA CYS A 230 14.35 16.98 -13.42
C CYS A 230 13.32 16.75 -12.33
N ASP A 231 12.76 15.55 -12.28
CA ASP A 231 11.78 15.11 -11.30
C ASP A 231 12.31 13.92 -10.52
N ALA A 232 11.97 13.86 -9.22
CA ALA A 232 12.23 12.72 -8.36
C ALA A 232 11.00 12.43 -7.48
N TRP A 233 10.80 11.15 -7.20
CA TRP A 233 9.81 10.67 -6.24
C TRP A 233 10.52 10.00 -5.07
N LEU A 234 10.12 10.38 -3.85
CA LEU A 234 10.59 9.81 -2.61
C LEU A 234 9.44 9.16 -1.86
N ASP A 235 9.68 7.94 -1.42
CA ASP A 235 8.83 7.22 -0.47
C ASP A 235 9.49 7.30 0.90
N LEU A 236 8.77 7.78 1.89
CA LEU A 236 9.23 7.94 3.28
C LEU A 236 8.33 7.12 4.20
N HIS A 237 8.93 6.16 4.91
CA HIS A 237 8.23 5.38 5.93
C HIS A 237 8.60 5.93 7.30
N LEU A 238 7.58 6.36 8.02
CA LEU A 238 7.70 7.10 9.27
C LEU A 238 7.37 6.20 10.45
N PRO A 239 8.16 6.18 11.53
CA PRO A 239 7.77 5.48 12.75
C PRO A 239 6.35 5.81 13.21
N PRO A 240 5.63 4.90 13.87
CA PRO A 240 4.22 5.07 14.23
C PRO A 240 3.90 6.37 14.99
N THR A 241 4.83 6.83 15.81
CA THR A 241 4.68 8.01 16.67
C THR A 241 5.17 9.30 16.04
N SER A 242 5.59 9.29 14.77
CA SER A 242 6.15 10.46 14.10
C SER A 242 5.12 11.55 13.88
N ALA A 243 5.48 12.79 14.22
CA ALA A 243 4.69 13.97 13.90
C ALA A 243 4.89 14.34 12.42
N ILE A 244 4.01 13.88 11.54
CA ILE A 244 4.12 14.08 10.07
C ILE A 244 4.29 15.56 9.72
N GLY A 245 3.54 16.47 10.41
CA GLY A 245 3.64 17.90 10.18
C GLY A 245 5.03 18.49 10.47
N GLU A 246 5.78 17.95 11.43
CA GLU A 246 7.16 18.37 11.67
C GLU A 246 8.07 17.93 10.51
N ILE A 247 7.93 16.67 10.08
CA ILE A 247 8.76 16.11 8.99
C ILE A 247 8.51 16.85 7.68
N THR A 248 7.26 17.17 7.36
CA THR A 248 6.95 17.96 6.16
C THR A 248 7.57 19.36 6.22
N LEU A 249 7.51 20.03 7.38
CA LEU A 249 8.14 21.34 7.58
C LEU A 249 9.68 21.26 7.48
N GLU A 250 10.30 20.23 8.03
CA GLU A 250 11.76 20.04 7.97
C GLU A 250 12.22 19.80 6.52
N LEU A 251 11.47 19.02 5.73
CA LEU A 251 11.74 18.84 4.29
C LEU A 251 11.55 20.13 3.50
N GLU A 252 10.54 20.92 3.79
CA GLU A 252 10.36 22.24 3.19
C GLU A 252 11.48 23.22 3.56
N GLN A 253 11.98 23.17 4.80
CA GLN A 253 13.12 23.97 5.23
C GLN A 253 14.40 23.63 4.46
N ILE A 254 14.65 22.36 4.17
CA ILE A 254 15.79 21.94 3.33
C ILE A 254 15.69 22.58 1.94
N LEU A 255 14.50 22.63 1.34
CA LEU A 255 14.26 23.28 0.05
C LEU A 255 14.52 24.79 0.13
N ILE A 256 14.08 25.44 1.20
CA ILE A 256 14.29 26.88 1.43
C ILE A 256 15.79 27.15 1.59
N GLN A 257 16.51 26.37 2.38
CA GLN A 257 17.96 26.52 2.54
C GLN A 257 18.71 26.37 1.22
N GLU A 258 18.31 25.40 0.37
CA GLU A 258 18.94 25.27 -0.96
C GLU A 258 18.72 26.53 -1.82
N ARG A 259 17.54 27.18 -1.72
CA ARG A 259 17.26 28.43 -2.41
C ARG A 259 18.11 29.62 -1.89
N GLU A 260 18.33 29.66 -0.58
CA GLU A 260 19.15 30.73 0.05
C GLU A 260 20.64 30.58 -0.31
N GLU A 261 21.14 29.35 -0.31
CA GLU A 261 22.54 29.05 -0.65
C GLU A 261 22.82 29.17 -2.14
N ASN A 262 21.83 28.96 -2.97
CA ASN A 262 21.94 28.99 -4.43
C ASN A 262 20.82 29.81 -5.05
N ASN A 263 21.08 31.10 -5.29
CA ASN A 263 20.11 32.04 -5.86
C ASN A 263 19.56 31.61 -7.24
N SER A 264 20.22 30.71 -7.94
CA SER A 264 19.76 30.17 -9.23
C SER A 264 18.91 28.92 -9.06
N PHE A 265 18.76 28.38 -7.84
CA PHE A 265 17.97 27.18 -7.60
C PHE A 265 16.46 27.46 -7.78
N ASP A 266 15.86 26.73 -8.70
CA ASP A 266 14.40 26.69 -8.89
C ASP A 266 13.92 25.25 -8.69
N GLY A 267 13.34 25.00 -7.53
CA GLY A 267 12.82 23.68 -7.14
C GLY A 267 11.51 23.77 -6.40
N THR A 268 10.72 22.73 -6.48
CA THR A 268 9.45 22.58 -5.76
C THR A 268 9.39 21.21 -5.09
N LEU A 269 8.70 21.17 -3.95
CA LEU A 269 8.37 19.96 -3.21
C LEU A 269 6.84 19.91 -3.06
N LYS A 270 6.25 18.75 -3.35
CA LYS A 270 4.82 18.49 -3.15
C LYS A 270 4.67 17.15 -2.45
N PHE A 271 3.76 17.09 -1.51
CA PHE A 271 3.37 15.84 -0.86
C PHE A 271 2.13 15.29 -1.56
N ALA A 272 2.21 14.05 -2.05
CA ALA A 272 1.14 13.41 -2.81
C ALA A 272 0.26 12.53 -1.92
N THR A 273 0.89 11.70 -1.08
CA THR A 273 0.20 10.75 -0.20
C THR A 273 0.71 10.94 1.22
N ILE A 274 -0.20 10.99 2.18
CA ILE A 274 0.13 11.16 3.60
C ILE A 274 -0.77 10.24 4.42
N HIS A 275 -0.15 9.24 5.07
CA HIS A 275 -0.82 8.35 6.02
C HIS A 275 -0.08 8.35 7.34
N GLY A 276 -0.81 8.57 8.44
CA GLY A 276 -0.24 8.45 9.79
C GLY A 276 0.12 7.02 10.13
N GLY A 277 1.20 6.83 10.89
CA GLY A 277 1.48 5.57 11.54
C GLY A 277 0.48 5.31 12.68
N TYR A 278 0.43 4.09 13.14
CA TYR A 278 -0.44 3.69 14.24
C TYR A 278 0.28 2.68 15.14
N GLU A 279 0.00 2.78 16.44
CA GLU A 279 0.50 1.83 17.45
C GLU A 279 -0.62 1.51 18.45
N LEU A 280 -0.89 0.23 18.61
CA LEU A 280 -1.82 -0.25 19.64
C LEU A 280 -1.14 -0.24 21.00
N PRO A 281 -1.87 0.11 22.09
CA PRO A 281 -1.37 -0.07 23.45
C PRO A 281 -1.01 -1.54 23.75
N GLU A 282 0.11 -1.77 24.44
CA GLU A 282 0.56 -3.14 24.79
C GLU A 282 -0.48 -3.96 25.59
N GLN A 283 -1.32 -3.31 26.38
CA GLN A 283 -2.38 -3.94 27.16
C GLN A 283 -3.71 -3.95 26.41
N TRP A 284 -3.80 -4.75 25.39
CA TRP A 284 -4.99 -4.84 24.58
C TRP A 284 -5.63 -6.23 24.70
N PRO A 285 -6.97 -6.34 24.92
CA PRO A 285 -7.62 -7.64 25.21
C PRO A 285 -7.48 -8.74 24.16
N MET A 286 -7.08 -8.40 22.92
CA MET A 286 -6.83 -9.39 21.86
C MET A 286 -5.41 -9.96 21.87
N ILE A 287 -4.53 -9.47 22.75
CA ILE A 287 -3.12 -9.87 22.82
C ILE A 287 -2.87 -10.86 23.95
N GLU A 288 -3.76 -10.92 24.94
CA GLU A 288 -3.78 -11.92 26.02
C GLU A 288 -4.36 -13.27 25.51
#